data_fc7b8eb6f0c928f1763def29b18e4133
#
_entry.id   fc7b8eb6f0c928f1763def29b18e4133
#
_cell.length_a   1.000
_cell.length_b   1.000
_cell.length_c   1.000
_cell.angle_alpha   90.00
_cell.angle_beta   90.00
_cell.angle_gamma   90.00
#
_symmetry.space_group_name_H-M   'P 1'
#
loop_
_entity.id
_entity.type
_entity.pdbx_description
1 polymer ?
#
loop_
_entity_poly.entity_id
_entity_poly.type
_entity_poly.pdbx_seq_one_letter_code
_entity_poly.pdbx_strand_id
1 'polypeptide(L)'
;MAQTILEKIKAYKLIEISEKKKVNPASRLKQRITDKNQRSPFLKAILNKEGKTHSIIAEIKKASPSKGVIRENFDPLNIAKEYERGGASCISVLTDGPSFMGSEKDLIEVKSASNLPILRKDFIFDEYQLLESKVIGADCVLLILSALDFSQARDLEDFALLIGLEVLIEIHNKDELSVANDMKSPLIGINNRNLHTFKTDTSLTKDLAPYLKPKKTLISESGLSDRIHLDELAKIGTHGFLMGETLMKSKRGRYKRR
;
A
#
# COMPACT_ATOMS: atom_id res chain seq x y z
N MET A 1 -1.53 -16.05 26.32
CA MET A 1 -1.76 -14.68 25.80
C MET A 1 -2.61 -14.76 24.55
N ALA A 2 -3.54 -13.83 24.34
CA ALA A 2 -4.34 -13.82 23.10
C ALA A 2 -3.45 -13.42 21.92
N GLN A 3 -3.58 -14.14 20.79
CA GLN A 3 -2.85 -13.80 19.55
C GLN A 3 -3.25 -12.41 19.06
N THR A 4 -2.26 -11.62 18.65
CA THR A 4 -2.49 -10.34 17.98
C THR A 4 -3.12 -10.55 16.60
N ILE A 5 -3.72 -9.49 16.04
CA ILE A 5 -4.29 -9.58 14.69
C ILE A 5 -3.22 -9.89 13.64
N LEU A 6 -2.01 -9.33 13.76
CA LEU A 6 -0.91 -9.59 12.85
C LEU A 6 -0.41 -11.04 12.91
N GLU A 7 -0.36 -11.64 14.11
CA GLU A 7 0.00 -13.07 14.26
C GLU A 7 -1.04 -13.99 13.59
N LYS A 8 -2.33 -13.67 13.74
CA LYS A 8 -3.40 -14.41 13.05
C LYS A 8 -3.28 -14.30 11.53
N ILE A 9 -3.01 -13.08 11.03
CA ILE A 9 -2.83 -12.83 9.60
C ILE A 9 -1.59 -13.59 9.09
N LYS A 10 -0.46 -13.53 9.80
CA LYS A 10 0.75 -14.28 9.44
C LYS A 10 0.46 -15.78 9.34
N ALA A 11 -0.26 -16.33 10.30
CA ALA A 11 -0.58 -17.75 10.32
C ALA A 11 -1.34 -18.21 9.07
N TYR A 12 -2.45 -17.56 8.70
CA TYR A 12 -3.19 -17.97 7.50
C TYR A 12 -2.45 -17.63 6.20
N LYS A 13 -1.69 -16.52 6.15
CA LYS A 13 -0.89 -16.16 4.97
C LYS A 13 0.19 -17.19 4.66
N LEU A 14 0.89 -17.70 5.65
CA LEU A 14 1.89 -18.75 5.44
C LEU A 14 1.28 -20.04 4.88
N ILE A 15 0.06 -20.39 5.30
CA ILE A 15 -0.68 -21.52 4.73
C ILE A 15 -1.06 -21.22 3.28
N GLU A 16 -1.65 -20.05 3.00
CA GLU A 16 -2.01 -19.60 1.65
C GLU A 16 -0.81 -19.65 0.70
N ILE A 17 0.34 -19.12 1.12
CA ILE A 17 1.58 -19.14 0.35
C ILE A 17 2.04 -20.57 0.05
N SER A 18 2.00 -21.44 1.06
CA SER A 18 2.37 -22.85 0.91
C SER A 18 1.50 -23.56 -0.13
N GLU A 19 0.18 -23.36 -0.09
CA GLU A 19 -0.74 -23.95 -1.07
C GLU A 19 -0.53 -23.38 -2.48
N LYS A 20 -0.34 -22.06 -2.59
CA LYS A 20 -0.06 -21.42 -3.88
C LYS A 20 1.25 -21.92 -4.51
N LYS A 21 2.31 -22.12 -3.72
CA LYS A 21 3.59 -22.68 -4.18
C LYS A 21 3.44 -24.08 -4.78
N LYS A 22 2.53 -24.91 -4.26
CA LYS A 22 2.23 -26.25 -4.80
C LYS A 22 1.57 -26.18 -6.17
N VAL A 23 0.60 -25.28 -6.35
CA VAL A 23 -0.16 -25.12 -7.60
C VAL A 23 0.66 -24.38 -8.67
N ASN A 24 1.37 -23.34 -8.28
CA ASN A 24 2.12 -22.48 -9.18
C ASN A 24 3.53 -22.19 -8.60
N PRO A 25 4.52 -23.07 -8.86
CA PRO A 25 5.86 -22.94 -8.28
C PRO A 25 6.55 -21.61 -8.64
N ALA A 26 7.41 -21.10 -7.74
CA ALA A 26 8.16 -19.86 -7.92
C ALA A 26 8.96 -19.81 -9.25
N SER A 27 9.46 -20.96 -9.72
CA SER A 27 10.17 -21.07 -11.01
C SER A 27 9.29 -20.65 -12.20
N ARG A 28 7.99 -21.01 -12.16
CA ARG A 28 7.02 -20.63 -13.19
C ARG A 28 6.71 -19.14 -13.15
N LEU A 29 6.61 -18.54 -11.97
CA LEU A 29 6.45 -17.09 -11.83
C LEU A 29 7.68 -16.35 -12.34
N LYS A 30 8.89 -16.82 -12.00
CA LYS A 30 10.16 -16.22 -12.48
C LYS A 30 10.25 -16.19 -14.00
N GLN A 31 9.78 -17.21 -14.70
CA GLN A 31 9.77 -17.27 -16.17
C GLN A 31 8.83 -16.22 -16.81
N ARG A 32 7.79 -15.80 -16.11
CA ARG A 32 6.83 -14.80 -16.58
C ARG A 32 7.31 -13.35 -16.39
N ILE A 33 8.35 -13.14 -15.58
CA ILE A 33 8.92 -11.82 -15.35
C ILE A 33 9.93 -11.50 -16.45
N THR A 34 9.48 -10.77 -17.48
CA THR A 34 10.29 -10.40 -18.64
C THR A 34 10.98 -9.04 -18.47
N ASP A 35 10.37 -8.10 -17.76
CA ASP A 35 10.91 -6.77 -17.48
C ASP A 35 11.26 -6.62 -15.99
N LYS A 36 12.57 -6.55 -15.72
CA LYS A 36 13.11 -6.31 -14.36
C LYS A 36 13.60 -4.88 -14.19
N ASN A 37 13.39 -4.00 -15.19
CA ASN A 37 13.85 -2.64 -15.09
C ASN A 37 13.10 -1.86 -14.02
N GLN A 38 13.85 -1.25 -13.14
CA GLN A 38 13.31 -0.38 -12.10
C GLN A 38 13.01 0.99 -12.70
N ARG A 39 11.75 1.23 -13.07
CA ARG A 39 11.31 2.50 -13.67
C ARG A 39 10.81 3.51 -12.64
N SER A 40 10.62 3.07 -11.42
CA SER A 40 10.06 3.85 -10.30
C SER A 40 8.81 4.68 -10.68
N PRO A 41 7.79 4.05 -11.31
CA PRO A 41 6.62 4.80 -11.75
C PRO A 41 5.79 5.30 -10.57
N PHE A 42 5.76 4.55 -9.46
CA PHE A 42 4.97 4.88 -8.28
C PHE A 42 5.54 6.12 -7.56
N LEU A 43 6.85 6.13 -7.28
CA LEU A 43 7.55 7.28 -6.69
C LEU A 43 7.41 8.52 -7.58
N LYS A 44 7.63 8.39 -8.89
CA LYS A 44 7.50 9.48 -9.84
C LYS A 44 6.09 10.08 -9.82
N ALA A 45 5.06 9.24 -9.77
CA ALA A 45 3.68 9.69 -9.72
C ALA A 45 3.34 10.43 -8.41
N ILE A 46 3.94 10.02 -7.27
CA ILE A 46 3.79 10.72 -6.00
C ILE A 46 4.48 12.08 -6.02
N LEU A 47 5.67 12.16 -6.59
CA LEU A 47 6.44 13.41 -6.65
C LEU A 47 5.95 14.38 -7.72
N ASN A 48 5.26 13.86 -8.76
CA ASN A 48 4.66 14.70 -9.81
C ASN A 48 3.39 15.39 -9.29
N LYS A 49 3.52 16.69 -9.02
CA LYS A 49 2.41 17.55 -8.55
C LYS A 49 1.78 18.40 -9.66
N GLU A 50 2.12 18.16 -10.91
CA GLU A 50 1.59 18.93 -12.03
C GLU A 50 0.05 18.86 -12.07
N GLY A 51 -0.59 20.02 -11.98
CA GLY A 51 -2.05 20.14 -11.93
C GLY A 51 -2.72 19.58 -10.66
N LYS A 52 -1.94 19.22 -9.62
CA LYS A 52 -2.45 18.59 -8.38
C LYS A 52 -2.02 19.37 -7.14
N THR A 53 -2.95 19.57 -6.22
CA THR A 53 -2.63 20.12 -4.88
C THR A 53 -1.97 19.07 -4.00
N HIS A 54 -2.47 17.82 -4.06
CA HIS A 54 -2.00 16.69 -3.27
C HIS A 54 -1.84 15.46 -4.15
N SER A 55 -0.85 14.63 -3.87
CA SER A 55 -0.69 13.31 -4.49
C SER A 55 -1.51 12.29 -3.72
N ILE A 56 -2.59 11.81 -4.31
CA ILE A 56 -3.50 10.85 -3.70
C ILE A 56 -3.21 9.45 -4.21
N ILE A 57 -2.97 8.52 -3.27
CA ILE A 57 -3.00 7.08 -3.49
C ILE A 57 -4.41 6.62 -3.15
N ALA A 58 -5.21 6.35 -4.17
CA ALA A 58 -6.61 6.00 -3.99
C ALA A 58 -6.75 4.49 -3.74
N GLU A 59 -7.22 4.12 -2.54
CA GLU A 59 -7.31 2.72 -2.13
C GLU A 59 -8.64 2.09 -2.53
N ILE A 60 -8.58 0.96 -3.23
CA ILE A 60 -9.71 0.08 -3.57
C ILE A 60 -9.79 -1.01 -2.51
N LYS A 61 -10.86 -0.97 -1.71
CA LYS A 61 -11.06 -1.84 -0.56
C LYS A 61 -12.53 -2.19 -0.36
N LYS A 62 -12.88 -3.48 -0.48
CA LYS A 62 -14.25 -3.96 -0.31
C LYS A 62 -14.70 -3.93 1.15
N ALA A 63 -13.85 -4.43 2.04
CA ALA A 63 -14.13 -4.57 3.47
C ALA A 63 -12.89 -4.26 4.33
N SER A 64 -13.08 -4.15 5.64
CA SER A 64 -11.97 -4.09 6.61
C SER A 64 -12.39 -4.73 7.94
N PRO A 65 -11.44 -5.24 8.77
CA PRO A 65 -11.75 -5.82 10.08
C PRO A 65 -12.51 -4.88 11.01
N SER A 66 -12.24 -3.57 10.92
CA SER A 66 -12.83 -2.57 11.81
C SER A 66 -14.20 -2.04 11.36
N LYS A 67 -14.59 -2.23 10.10
CA LYS A 67 -15.80 -1.62 9.50
C LYS A 67 -16.71 -2.63 8.80
N GLY A 68 -16.28 -3.89 8.63
CA GLY A 68 -16.99 -4.85 7.80
C GLY A 68 -16.98 -4.43 6.33
N VAL A 69 -18.04 -4.75 5.59
CA VAL A 69 -18.20 -4.35 4.18
C VAL A 69 -18.36 -2.84 4.07
N ILE A 70 -17.50 -2.20 3.27
CA ILE A 70 -17.47 -0.74 3.04
C ILE A 70 -18.27 -0.38 1.79
N ARG A 71 -18.21 -1.25 0.76
CA ARG A 71 -18.91 -1.05 -0.50
C ARG A 71 -19.50 -2.38 -0.99
N GLU A 72 -20.84 -2.48 -0.97
CA GLU A 72 -21.56 -3.70 -1.40
C GLU A 72 -21.43 -3.93 -2.90
N ASN A 73 -21.73 -2.91 -3.71
CA ASN A 73 -21.56 -2.95 -5.16
C ASN A 73 -20.09 -2.67 -5.50
N PHE A 74 -19.25 -3.69 -5.31
CA PHE A 74 -17.81 -3.61 -5.49
C PHE A 74 -17.42 -4.01 -6.92
N ASP A 75 -16.99 -3.03 -7.70
CA ASP A 75 -16.52 -3.18 -9.09
C ASP A 75 -15.16 -2.50 -9.22
N PRO A 76 -14.05 -3.25 -9.02
CA PRO A 76 -12.69 -2.71 -9.02
C PRO A 76 -12.34 -1.98 -10.32
N LEU A 77 -12.80 -2.50 -11.45
CA LEU A 77 -12.53 -1.94 -12.77
C LEU A 77 -13.13 -0.53 -12.92
N ASN A 78 -14.41 -0.37 -12.58
CA ASN A 78 -15.07 0.93 -12.68
C ASN A 78 -14.56 1.91 -11.62
N ILE A 79 -14.25 1.43 -10.40
CA ILE A 79 -13.65 2.25 -9.34
C ILE A 79 -12.30 2.80 -9.79
N ALA A 80 -11.44 1.98 -10.42
CA ALA A 80 -10.15 2.42 -10.94
C ALA A 80 -10.29 3.55 -11.97
N LYS A 81 -11.22 3.41 -12.91
CA LYS A 81 -11.53 4.47 -13.90
C LYS A 81 -12.03 5.75 -13.24
N GLU A 82 -12.86 5.63 -12.20
CA GLU A 82 -13.32 6.79 -11.43
C GLU A 82 -12.18 7.50 -10.71
N TYR A 83 -11.25 6.75 -10.11
CA TYR A 83 -10.09 7.29 -9.42
C TYR A 83 -9.13 8.00 -10.36
N GLU A 84 -8.84 7.40 -11.54
CA GLU A 84 -8.00 8.02 -12.56
C GLU A 84 -8.62 9.33 -13.08
N ARG A 85 -9.92 9.32 -13.44
CA ARG A 85 -10.65 10.56 -13.81
C ARG A 85 -10.74 11.58 -12.67
N GLY A 86 -10.72 11.10 -11.42
CA GLY A 86 -10.69 11.92 -10.20
C GLY A 86 -9.35 12.60 -9.95
N GLY A 87 -8.30 12.25 -10.69
CA GLY A 87 -6.97 12.82 -10.58
C GLY A 87 -6.10 12.16 -9.51
N ALA A 88 -6.38 10.90 -9.14
CA ALA A 88 -5.48 10.12 -8.31
C ALA A 88 -4.07 10.04 -8.93
N SER A 89 -3.05 9.96 -8.10
CA SER A 89 -1.67 9.77 -8.57
C SER A 89 -1.32 8.32 -8.74
N CYS A 90 -1.81 7.47 -7.84
CA CYS A 90 -1.62 6.02 -7.81
C CYS A 90 -2.89 5.34 -7.30
N ILE A 91 -2.98 4.03 -7.51
CA ILE A 91 -4.03 3.19 -6.94
C ILE A 91 -3.40 2.21 -5.98
N SER A 92 -4.04 1.98 -4.82
CA SER A 92 -3.72 0.90 -3.89
C SER A 92 -4.85 -0.13 -3.94
N VAL A 93 -4.51 -1.41 -4.10
CA VAL A 93 -5.51 -2.50 -4.20
C VAL A 93 -5.28 -3.50 -3.08
N LEU A 94 -6.30 -3.67 -2.22
CA LEU A 94 -6.29 -4.73 -1.21
C LEU A 94 -6.43 -6.09 -1.90
N THR A 95 -5.48 -7.00 -1.66
CA THR A 95 -5.52 -8.36 -2.20
C THR A 95 -5.67 -9.44 -1.13
N ASP A 96 -5.67 -9.06 0.16
CA ASP A 96 -5.92 -9.98 1.25
C ASP A 96 -7.40 -10.40 1.31
N GLY A 97 -7.67 -11.70 1.19
CA GLY A 97 -9.03 -12.27 1.20
C GLY A 97 -9.68 -12.26 2.58
N PRO A 98 -9.10 -12.96 3.57
CA PRO A 98 -9.77 -13.21 4.85
C PRO A 98 -10.10 -11.95 5.65
N SER A 99 -9.22 -10.95 5.66
CA SER A 99 -9.41 -9.73 6.48
C SER A 99 -10.04 -8.57 5.72
N PHE A 100 -9.89 -8.53 4.37
CA PHE A 100 -10.31 -7.36 3.57
C PHE A 100 -11.25 -7.71 2.40
N MET A 101 -11.57 -9.00 2.20
CA MET A 101 -12.37 -9.50 1.07
C MET A 101 -11.81 -9.07 -0.29
N GLY A 102 -10.47 -8.93 -0.39
CA GLY A 102 -9.74 -8.60 -1.61
C GLY A 102 -9.26 -9.85 -2.35
N SER A 103 -8.73 -9.67 -3.55
CA SER A 103 -8.14 -10.75 -4.35
C SER A 103 -7.12 -10.23 -5.34
N GLU A 104 -6.20 -11.11 -5.81
CA GLU A 104 -5.30 -10.78 -6.92
C GLU A 104 -6.06 -10.46 -8.21
N LYS A 105 -7.25 -11.06 -8.38
CA LYS A 105 -8.12 -10.77 -9.52
C LYS A 105 -8.51 -9.29 -9.55
N ASP A 106 -8.82 -8.69 -8.40
CA ASP A 106 -9.15 -7.27 -8.31
C ASP A 106 -8.00 -6.40 -8.81
N LEU A 107 -6.75 -6.75 -8.47
CA LEU A 107 -5.57 -6.02 -8.95
C LEU A 107 -5.39 -6.15 -10.46
N ILE A 108 -5.57 -7.35 -11.01
CA ILE A 108 -5.50 -7.60 -12.46
C ILE A 108 -6.55 -6.78 -13.20
N GLU A 109 -7.78 -6.73 -12.69
CA GLU A 109 -8.87 -5.93 -13.26
C GLU A 109 -8.53 -4.42 -13.23
N VAL A 110 -8.02 -3.92 -12.09
CA VAL A 110 -7.56 -2.53 -11.96
C VAL A 110 -6.44 -2.21 -12.94
N LYS A 111 -5.44 -3.11 -13.08
CA LYS A 111 -4.33 -2.92 -14.03
C LYS A 111 -4.80 -2.86 -15.48
N SER A 112 -5.84 -3.61 -15.84
CA SER A 112 -6.43 -3.55 -17.18
C SER A 112 -7.23 -2.28 -17.45
N ALA A 113 -7.70 -1.60 -16.40
CA ALA A 113 -8.64 -0.48 -16.47
C ALA A 113 -8.00 0.90 -16.33
N SER A 114 -6.76 0.99 -15.83
CA SER A 114 -6.08 2.24 -15.50
C SER A 114 -4.60 2.17 -15.82
N ASN A 115 -4.04 3.32 -16.23
CA ASN A 115 -2.60 3.49 -16.47
C ASN A 115 -1.85 3.97 -15.23
N LEU A 116 -2.55 4.22 -14.13
CA LEU A 116 -1.92 4.66 -12.88
C LEU A 116 -1.04 3.55 -12.29
N PRO A 117 0.09 3.90 -11.64
CA PRO A 117 0.89 2.95 -10.91
C PRO A 117 0.09 2.31 -9.76
N ILE A 118 0.30 1.00 -9.54
CA ILE A 118 -0.48 0.20 -8.60
C ILE A 118 0.39 -0.31 -7.45
N LEU A 119 -0.06 -0.02 -6.23
CA LEU A 119 0.40 -0.64 -4.99
C LEU A 119 -0.43 -1.91 -4.71
N ARG A 120 0.21 -3.08 -4.62
CA ARG A 120 -0.43 -4.25 -3.99
C ARG A 120 -0.41 -4.06 -2.47
N LYS A 121 -1.58 -3.87 -1.89
CA LYS A 121 -1.79 -3.72 -0.44
C LYS A 121 -2.14 -5.10 0.13
N ASP A 122 -1.14 -5.78 0.65
CA ASP A 122 -1.24 -7.14 1.22
C ASP A 122 -0.21 -7.29 2.35
N PHE A 123 -0.30 -8.41 3.09
CA PHE A 123 0.69 -8.79 4.10
C PHE A 123 1.74 -9.71 3.44
N ILE A 124 2.94 -9.17 3.22
CA ILE A 124 4.02 -9.86 2.51
C ILE A 124 5.00 -10.42 3.53
N PHE A 125 5.20 -11.76 3.47
CA PHE A 125 6.09 -12.52 4.33
C PHE A 125 7.11 -13.38 3.56
N ASP A 126 6.97 -13.50 2.23
CA ASP A 126 7.77 -14.44 1.43
C ASP A 126 8.04 -13.86 0.04
N GLU A 127 9.22 -14.13 -0.52
CA GLU A 127 9.61 -13.74 -1.88
C GLU A 127 8.63 -14.22 -2.96
N TYR A 128 7.95 -15.34 -2.71
CA TYR A 128 6.91 -15.84 -3.60
C TYR A 128 5.82 -14.81 -3.88
N GLN A 129 5.38 -14.10 -2.84
CA GLN A 129 4.37 -13.05 -2.99
C GLN A 129 4.89 -11.85 -3.81
N LEU A 130 6.19 -11.57 -3.76
CA LEU A 130 6.82 -10.53 -4.58
C LEU A 130 6.84 -10.93 -6.06
N LEU A 131 7.20 -12.19 -6.37
CA LEU A 131 7.10 -12.73 -7.73
C LEU A 131 5.66 -12.68 -8.25
N GLU A 132 4.71 -13.12 -7.43
CA GLU A 132 3.27 -13.05 -7.74
C GLU A 132 2.83 -11.60 -8.01
N SER A 133 3.21 -10.65 -7.15
CA SER A 133 2.91 -9.23 -7.30
C SER A 133 3.39 -8.67 -8.64
N LYS A 134 4.63 -9.00 -9.02
CA LYS A 134 5.19 -8.57 -10.30
C LYS A 134 4.42 -9.15 -11.49
N VAL A 135 4.07 -10.44 -11.41
CA VAL A 135 3.37 -11.15 -12.48
C VAL A 135 1.94 -10.64 -12.69
N ILE A 136 1.24 -10.26 -11.61
CA ILE A 136 -0.13 -9.71 -11.70
C ILE A 136 -0.16 -8.21 -12.04
N GLY A 137 1.01 -7.55 -12.15
CA GLY A 137 1.13 -6.19 -12.66
C GLY A 137 1.20 -5.09 -11.59
N ALA A 138 1.55 -5.43 -10.34
CA ALA A 138 1.88 -4.41 -9.35
C ALA A 138 3.16 -3.66 -9.74
N ASP A 139 3.19 -2.37 -9.45
CA ASP A 139 4.37 -1.51 -9.61
C ASP A 139 5.08 -1.32 -8.26
N CYS A 140 4.32 -1.37 -7.16
CA CYS A 140 4.79 -1.21 -5.80
C CYS A 140 4.16 -2.27 -4.89
N VAL A 141 4.88 -2.65 -3.84
CA VAL A 141 4.40 -3.57 -2.79
C VAL A 141 4.54 -2.94 -1.41
N LEU A 142 3.78 -3.47 -0.45
CA LEU A 142 3.80 -3.03 0.94
C LEU A 142 4.68 -3.95 1.78
N LEU A 143 5.59 -3.38 2.57
CA LEU A 143 6.26 -4.08 3.68
C LEU A 143 5.91 -3.39 4.99
N ILE A 144 5.28 -4.14 5.90
CA ILE A 144 4.81 -3.64 7.20
C ILE A 144 5.84 -4.05 8.27
N LEU A 145 6.59 -3.09 8.83
CA LEU A 145 7.67 -3.39 9.76
C LEU A 145 7.19 -4.03 11.06
N SER A 146 6.00 -3.69 11.54
CA SER A 146 5.40 -4.33 12.72
C SER A 146 5.00 -5.80 12.51
N ALA A 147 4.98 -6.30 11.27
CA ALA A 147 4.64 -7.68 10.92
C ALA A 147 5.86 -8.55 10.58
N LEU A 148 7.04 -7.94 10.42
CA LEU A 148 8.26 -8.58 9.94
C LEU A 148 9.40 -8.41 10.95
N ASP A 149 10.32 -9.38 10.97
CA ASP A 149 11.64 -9.15 11.54
C ASP A 149 12.42 -8.18 10.63
N PHE A 150 13.26 -7.33 11.21
CA PHE A 150 13.96 -6.29 10.44
C PHE A 150 14.94 -6.86 9.40
N SER A 151 15.55 -8.01 9.67
CA SER A 151 16.36 -8.72 8.66
C SER A 151 15.50 -9.21 7.51
N GLN A 152 14.35 -9.86 7.80
CA GLN A 152 13.40 -10.33 6.80
C GLN A 152 12.86 -9.16 5.95
N ALA A 153 12.57 -8.02 6.58
CA ALA A 153 12.10 -6.84 5.86
C ALA A 153 13.14 -6.34 4.83
N ARG A 154 14.43 -6.34 5.20
CA ARG A 154 15.52 -5.96 4.29
C ARG A 154 15.71 -6.95 3.14
N ASP A 155 15.66 -8.25 3.44
CA ASP A 155 15.79 -9.30 2.41
C ASP A 155 14.64 -9.22 1.40
N LEU A 156 13.41 -9.00 1.88
CA LEU A 156 12.23 -8.81 1.02
C LEU A 156 12.32 -7.51 0.20
N GLU A 157 12.80 -6.41 0.80
CA GLU A 157 13.03 -5.17 0.06
C GLU A 157 14.05 -5.39 -1.07
N ASP A 158 15.19 -6.01 -0.76
CA ASP A 158 16.24 -6.26 -1.73
C ASP A 158 15.76 -7.13 -2.89
N PHE A 159 15.00 -8.16 -2.59
CA PHE A 159 14.43 -9.01 -3.61
C PHE A 159 13.37 -8.27 -4.45
N ALA A 160 12.50 -7.47 -3.83
CA ALA A 160 11.51 -6.66 -4.55
C ALA A 160 12.19 -5.70 -5.54
N LEU A 161 13.20 -4.97 -5.09
CA LEU A 161 13.98 -4.06 -5.92
C LEU A 161 14.70 -4.79 -7.06
N LEU A 162 15.27 -5.98 -6.80
CA LEU A 162 15.94 -6.81 -7.79
C LEU A 162 15.03 -7.21 -8.96
N ILE A 163 13.75 -7.47 -8.69
CA ILE A 163 12.78 -7.85 -9.72
C ILE A 163 12.02 -6.65 -10.30
N GLY A 164 12.42 -5.40 -9.95
CA GLY A 164 11.87 -4.17 -10.48
C GLY A 164 10.50 -3.79 -9.88
N LEU A 165 10.25 -4.12 -8.61
CA LEU A 165 9.15 -3.58 -7.81
C LEU A 165 9.65 -2.43 -6.94
N GLU A 166 8.83 -1.41 -6.75
CA GLU A 166 9.02 -0.42 -5.70
C GLU A 166 8.45 -0.95 -4.37
N VAL A 167 8.91 -0.39 -3.26
CA VAL A 167 8.48 -0.82 -1.92
C VAL A 167 7.98 0.39 -1.14
N LEU A 168 6.76 0.31 -0.61
CA LEU A 168 6.25 1.20 0.42
C LEU A 168 6.50 0.55 1.78
N ILE A 169 7.33 1.17 2.62
CA ILE A 169 7.64 0.69 3.96
C ILE A 169 6.66 1.33 4.93
N GLU A 170 5.74 0.53 5.48
CA GLU A 170 4.75 1.00 6.45
C GLU A 170 5.30 0.89 7.87
N ILE A 171 5.15 1.99 8.64
CA ILE A 171 5.60 2.12 10.02
C ILE A 171 4.50 2.66 10.93
N HIS A 172 4.61 2.36 12.25
CA HIS A 172 3.65 2.75 13.28
C HIS A 172 4.29 3.41 14.52
N ASN A 173 5.62 3.50 14.57
CA ASN A 173 6.34 4.08 15.71
C ASN A 173 7.74 4.56 15.32
N LYS A 174 8.43 5.17 16.30
CA LYS A 174 9.76 5.76 16.11
C LYS A 174 10.87 4.70 15.90
N ASP A 175 10.75 3.55 16.51
CA ASP A 175 11.75 2.47 16.37
C ASP A 175 11.70 1.91 14.95
N GLU A 176 10.50 1.67 14.43
CA GLU A 176 10.28 1.26 13.04
C GLU A 176 10.77 2.35 12.05
N LEU A 177 10.56 3.64 12.36
CA LEU A 177 11.07 4.74 11.53
C LEU A 177 12.60 4.73 11.46
N SER A 178 13.28 4.43 12.57
CA SER A 178 14.75 4.33 12.59
C SER A 178 15.22 3.26 11.59
N VAL A 179 14.59 2.09 11.58
CA VAL A 179 14.90 1.01 10.63
C VAL A 179 14.56 1.42 9.18
N ALA A 180 13.37 1.97 8.96
CA ALA A 180 12.91 2.40 7.64
C ALA A 180 13.81 3.47 7.01
N ASN A 181 14.36 4.36 7.84
CA ASN A 181 15.32 5.38 7.40
C ASN A 181 16.61 4.76 6.82
N ASP A 182 17.00 3.57 7.25
CA ASP A 182 18.22 2.86 6.80
C ASP A 182 17.95 1.85 5.68
N MET A 183 16.70 1.61 5.34
CA MET A 183 16.30 0.79 4.19
C MET A 183 16.52 1.54 2.86
N LYS A 184 16.58 0.82 1.74
CA LYS A 184 16.89 1.35 0.41
C LYS A 184 15.74 2.15 -0.19
N SER A 185 14.51 1.72 0.05
CA SER A 185 13.33 2.40 -0.51
C SER A 185 13.22 3.84 -0.02
N PRO A 186 12.93 4.78 -0.92
CA PRO A 186 12.62 6.15 -0.53
C PRO A 186 11.20 6.31 0.03
N LEU A 187 10.28 5.36 -0.22
CA LEU A 187 8.86 5.48 0.15
C LEU A 187 8.63 5.00 1.58
N ILE A 188 8.24 5.89 2.48
CA ILE A 188 7.88 5.56 3.87
C ILE A 188 6.43 5.98 4.12
N GLY A 189 5.61 5.02 4.54
CA GLY A 189 4.22 5.21 4.93
C GLY A 189 4.07 5.24 6.44
N ILE A 190 3.57 6.34 6.99
CA ILE A 190 3.16 6.39 8.40
C ILE A 190 1.69 6.04 8.48
N ASN A 191 1.38 4.88 9.05
CA ASN A 191 0.02 4.44 9.24
C ASN A 191 -0.51 4.96 10.60
N ASN A 192 -1.40 5.95 10.53
CA ASN A 192 -2.03 6.56 11.69
C ASN A 192 -3.03 5.63 12.42
N ARG A 193 -3.29 4.44 11.90
CA ARG A 193 -4.15 3.44 12.54
C ARG A 193 -3.33 2.48 13.38
N ASN A 194 -3.58 2.45 14.66
CA ASN A 194 -3.03 1.43 15.55
C ASN A 194 -3.63 0.06 15.20
N LEU A 195 -2.79 -0.92 14.85
CA LEU A 195 -3.24 -2.24 14.40
C LEU A 195 -3.81 -3.12 15.52
N HIS A 196 -3.55 -2.78 16.79
CA HIS A 196 -4.09 -3.52 17.94
C HIS A 196 -5.47 -3.00 18.37
N THR A 197 -5.64 -1.66 18.40
CA THR A 197 -6.86 -1.01 18.91
C THR A 197 -7.79 -0.53 17.82
N PHE A 198 -7.33 -0.50 16.56
CA PHE A 198 -7.99 0.10 15.39
C PHE A 198 -8.29 1.60 15.52
N LYS A 199 -7.85 2.24 16.60
CA LYS A 199 -7.94 3.70 16.74
C LYS A 199 -7.03 4.38 15.75
N THR A 200 -7.48 5.50 15.22
CA THR A 200 -6.72 6.30 14.25
C THR A 200 -6.40 7.65 14.87
N ASP A 201 -5.11 8.00 14.84
CA ASP A 201 -4.61 9.27 15.37
C ASP A 201 -3.58 9.86 14.38
N THR A 202 -3.97 10.91 13.69
CA THR A 202 -3.13 11.57 12.68
C THR A 202 -2.01 12.43 13.27
N SER A 203 -1.96 12.61 14.59
CA SER A 203 -0.81 13.22 15.27
C SER A 203 0.45 12.40 15.05
N LEU A 204 0.34 11.07 14.88
CA LEU A 204 1.48 10.18 14.63
C LEU A 204 2.31 10.63 13.41
N THR A 205 1.66 11.01 12.31
CA THR A 205 2.38 11.56 11.15
C THR A 205 3.11 12.85 11.51
N LYS A 206 2.49 13.74 12.29
CA LYS A 206 3.11 15.02 12.72
C LYS A 206 4.32 14.77 13.63
N ASP A 207 4.20 13.79 14.51
CA ASP A 207 5.24 13.46 15.51
C ASP A 207 6.46 12.80 14.88
N LEU A 208 6.26 11.95 13.85
CA LEU A 208 7.34 11.19 13.22
C LEU A 208 7.99 11.91 12.03
N ALA A 209 7.27 12.77 11.32
CA ALA A 209 7.77 13.48 10.13
C ALA A 209 9.12 14.19 10.35
N PRO A 210 9.38 14.87 11.50
CA PRO A 210 10.65 15.57 11.72
C PRO A 210 11.89 14.64 11.79
N TYR A 211 11.70 13.35 12.02
CA TYR A 211 12.79 12.37 12.13
C TYR A 211 13.05 11.60 10.82
N LEU A 212 12.32 11.94 9.75
CA LEU A 212 12.54 11.35 8.45
C LEU A 212 13.86 11.83 7.85
N LYS A 213 14.70 10.90 7.37
CA LYS A 213 15.96 11.24 6.72
C LYS A 213 15.74 12.00 5.39
N PRO A 214 16.66 12.90 4.98
CA PRO A 214 16.62 13.49 3.65
C PRO A 214 16.55 12.44 2.55
N LYS A 215 15.87 12.76 1.45
CA LYS A 215 15.60 11.87 0.30
C LYS A 215 14.54 10.77 0.54
N LYS A 216 13.96 10.68 1.72
CA LYS A 216 12.79 9.85 1.96
C LYS A 216 11.50 10.60 1.57
N THR A 217 10.55 9.88 1.02
CA THR A 217 9.27 10.40 0.57
C THR A 217 8.19 9.94 1.54
N LEU A 218 7.64 10.89 2.30
CA LEU A 218 6.65 10.62 3.33
C LEU A 218 5.25 10.45 2.72
N ILE A 219 4.61 9.35 3.07
CA ILE A 219 3.20 9.07 2.79
C ILE A 219 2.46 8.95 4.11
N SER A 220 1.34 9.66 4.27
CA SER A 220 0.44 9.50 5.42
C SER A 220 -0.71 8.58 5.05
N GLU A 221 -1.00 7.61 5.93
CA GLU A 221 -2.03 6.59 5.72
C GLU A 221 -3.04 6.58 6.86
N SER A 222 -4.28 6.28 6.56
CA SER A 222 -5.41 6.20 7.50
C SER A 222 -5.81 7.52 8.18
N GLY A 223 -7.10 7.69 8.46
CA GLY A 223 -7.64 8.84 9.18
C GLY A 223 -7.70 10.15 8.40
N LEU A 224 -7.44 10.11 7.11
CA LEU A 224 -7.43 11.28 6.24
C LEU A 224 -8.85 11.58 5.76
N SER A 225 -9.35 12.78 6.04
CA SER A 225 -10.77 13.11 5.83
C SER A 225 -11.03 14.21 4.81
N ASP A 226 -10.41 15.36 4.97
CA ASP A 226 -10.70 16.57 4.20
C ASP A 226 -9.45 17.32 3.76
N ARG A 227 -9.65 18.33 2.92
CA ARG A 227 -8.55 19.09 2.31
C ARG A 227 -7.73 19.87 3.34
N ILE A 228 -8.36 20.44 4.34
CA ILE A 228 -7.67 21.25 5.35
C ILE A 228 -6.66 20.40 6.09
N HIS A 229 -7.07 19.19 6.47
CA HIS A 229 -6.19 18.22 7.11
C HIS A 229 -5.02 17.81 6.21
N LEU A 230 -5.26 17.56 4.92
CA LEU A 230 -4.16 17.26 3.99
C LEU A 230 -3.22 18.44 3.80
N ASP A 231 -3.74 19.68 3.74
CA ASP A 231 -2.92 20.91 3.66
C ASP A 231 -2.02 21.06 4.89
N GLU A 232 -2.52 20.75 6.09
CA GLU A 232 -1.71 20.74 7.32
C GLU A 232 -0.57 19.72 7.25
N LEU A 233 -0.85 18.48 6.86
CA LEU A 233 0.15 17.43 6.73
C LEU A 233 1.15 17.72 5.60
N ALA A 234 0.72 18.35 4.50
CA ALA A 234 1.60 18.76 3.42
C ALA A 234 2.63 19.80 3.87
N LYS A 235 2.26 20.74 4.77
CA LYS A 235 3.16 21.76 5.33
C LYS A 235 4.30 21.16 6.15
N ILE A 236 4.13 19.99 6.71
CA ILE A 236 5.17 19.27 7.48
C ILE A 236 5.97 18.28 6.62
N GLY A 237 5.85 18.35 5.29
CA GLY A 237 6.63 17.54 4.35
C GLY A 237 5.98 16.25 3.89
N THR A 238 4.68 16.03 4.13
CA THR A 238 3.99 14.87 3.56
C THR A 238 3.84 15.03 2.05
N HIS A 239 4.34 14.03 1.30
CA HIS A 239 4.36 14.04 -0.16
C HIS A 239 3.12 13.39 -0.77
N GLY A 240 2.60 12.34 -0.13
CA GLY A 240 1.46 11.58 -0.62
C GLY A 240 0.50 11.17 0.49
N PHE A 241 -0.74 10.89 0.11
CA PHE A 241 -1.83 10.56 1.04
C PHE A 241 -2.56 9.30 0.57
N LEU A 242 -2.52 8.23 1.37
CA LEU A 242 -3.24 7.00 1.07
C LEU A 242 -4.63 7.06 1.69
N MET A 243 -5.64 7.11 0.82
CA MET A 243 -7.03 7.31 1.20
C MET A 243 -7.92 6.19 0.65
N GLY A 244 -8.63 5.50 1.53
CA GLY A 244 -9.56 4.42 1.17
C GLY A 244 -11.00 4.73 1.57
N GLU A 245 -11.30 4.70 2.86
CA GLU A 245 -12.68 4.74 3.37
C GLU A 245 -13.48 5.95 2.84
N THR A 246 -12.88 7.13 2.85
CA THR A 246 -13.51 8.37 2.38
C THR A 246 -13.85 8.30 0.89
N LEU A 247 -12.95 7.74 0.07
CA LEU A 247 -13.13 7.62 -1.37
C LEU A 247 -14.13 6.52 -1.73
N MET A 248 -14.06 5.37 -1.05
CA MET A 248 -14.97 4.24 -1.27
C MET A 248 -16.43 4.56 -0.93
N LYS A 249 -16.67 5.43 0.06
CA LYS A 249 -18.01 5.92 0.43
C LYS A 249 -18.51 7.05 -0.48
N SER A 250 -17.63 7.68 -1.25
CA SER A 250 -18.01 8.76 -2.17
C SER A 250 -18.74 8.21 -3.39
N LYS A 251 -19.93 8.75 -3.70
CA LYS A 251 -20.72 8.35 -4.90
C LYS A 251 -20.00 8.59 -6.25
N ARG A 252 -18.89 9.33 -6.27
CA ARG A 252 -18.14 9.71 -7.50
C ARG A 252 -16.64 9.41 -7.41
N GLY A 253 -16.16 8.67 -6.42
CA GLY A 253 -14.73 8.37 -6.26
C GLY A 253 -13.83 9.62 -6.20
N ARG A 254 -14.40 10.79 -5.97
CA ARG A 254 -13.67 12.07 -6.00
C ARG A 254 -13.47 12.59 -4.59
N TYR A 255 -12.24 12.92 -4.29
CA TYR A 255 -11.93 13.80 -3.18
C TYR A 255 -12.55 15.19 -3.48
N LYS A 256 -13.43 15.68 -2.58
CA LYS A 256 -14.11 16.97 -2.81
C LYS A 256 -13.07 18.08 -2.97
N ARG A 257 -12.92 18.58 -4.19
CA ARG A 257 -12.29 19.89 -4.42
C ARG A 257 -13.29 20.95 -3.95
N ARG A 258 -13.14 21.44 -2.74
CA ARG A 258 -13.74 22.70 -2.30
C ARG A 258 -12.65 23.56 -1.69
#